data_facf829a87ed75294b5869da07ab70d5
#
_entry.id   facf829a87ed75294b5869da07ab70d5
#
_cell.length_a   1.000
_cell.length_b   1.000
_cell.length_c   1.000
_cell.angle_alpha   90.00
_cell.angle_beta   90.00
_cell.angle_gamma   90.00
#
_symmetry.space_group_name_H-M   'P 1'
#
loop_
_entity.id
_entity.type
_entity.pdbx_description
1 polymer ?
#
loop_
_entity_poly.entity_id
_entity_poly.type
_entity_poly.pdbx_seq_one_letter_code
_entity_poly.pdbx_strand_id
1 'polypeptide(L)'
;MSKSRIPRKREVTRRDFLKFGAVTGASALLAACAPKATPTTAALPDLTSGNAIPLDQLLAAAQSEGTLTTIALPHDWANYGEMLETYKSKYNLTVNELNPDAGSADELEAIRANKDSKGPQAPDVIDVGVGHTATAMADGLLANYKVADWDTIPDDVKDPDGYWWGEYYGVLAFEAIKGVIDPMPADWEDLLRPEYKGKVAMAGDVLKSNESVMTVFAAGLSRSGGDIEKAPEMGLQFWKEMNDAGNFIPVIADQGRIAQGETPLTVEWDYLGLANRDALAGNPDLEIIVPQTGVVAGPYAGGISAYAPHPYAARLWWEFVMSDEGQLIYLKGYAHPIRYNDMASRGVIPEDLAAKLPPAEAYQKAVFPTIEQLQASNKYITENWRKVVYGEG
;
A
#
# COMPACT_ATOMS: atom_id res chain seq x y z
N MET A 1 69.05 -28.99 -36.44
CA MET A 1 67.88 -29.88 -36.33
C MET A 1 67.95 -30.65 -35.03
N SER A 2 67.31 -30.19 -33.95
CA SER A 2 67.27 -30.90 -32.68
C SER A 2 65.79 -31.23 -32.37
N LYS A 3 65.51 -32.52 -32.28
CA LYS A 3 64.15 -33.04 -31.94
C LYS A 3 64.00 -33.07 -30.44
N SER A 4 63.11 -32.23 -29.87
CA SER A 4 62.72 -32.29 -28.47
C SER A 4 61.78 -33.48 -28.24
N ARG A 5 62.15 -34.36 -27.30
CA ARG A 5 61.33 -35.48 -26.81
C ARG A 5 60.38 -35.01 -25.75
N ILE A 6 59.07 -35.23 -25.93
CA ILE A 6 58.01 -35.02 -24.93
C ILE A 6 58.02 -36.19 -23.93
N PRO A 7 58.02 -35.95 -22.62
CA PRO A 7 57.97 -37.04 -21.60
C PRO A 7 56.57 -37.63 -21.54
N ARG A 8 56.44 -38.94 -21.59
CA ARG A 8 55.21 -39.72 -21.39
C ARG A 8 54.76 -39.61 -19.93
N LYS A 9 53.49 -39.22 -19.74
CA LYS A 9 52.81 -39.32 -18.41
C LYS A 9 52.72 -40.78 -17.99
N ARG A 10 53.15 -41.06 -16.76
CA ARG A 10 53.08 -42.37 -16.11
C ARG A 10 51.64 -42.53 -15.58
N GLU A 11 50.91 -43.50 -16.11
CA GLU A 11 49.58 -43.87 -15.58
C GLU A 11 49.74 -44.59 -14.26
N VAL A 12 49.04 -44.10 -13.23
CA VAL A 12 48.98 -44.71 -11.88
C VAL A 12 47.92 -45.82 -11.92
N THR A 13 48.33 -47.07 -11.67
CA THR A 13 47.41 -48.22 -11.68
C THR A 13 46.68 -48.34 -10.33
N ARG A 14 45.51 -49.01 -10.35
CA ARG A 14 44.72 -49.30 -9.14
C ARG A 14 45.51 -50.00 -8.01
N ARG A 15 46.57 -50.66 -8.37
CA ARG A 15 47.48 -51.41 -7.41
C ARG A 15 48.46 -50.48 -6.69
N ASP A 16 48.81 -49.34 -7.31
CA ASP A 16 49.66 -48.31 -6.68
C ASP A 16 48.84 -47.46 -5.68
N PHE A 17 47.54 -47.26 -5.92
CA PHE A 17 46.64 -46.59 -5.00
C PHE A 17 46.39 -47.35 -3.68
N LEU A 18 46.37 -48.69 -3.74
CA LEU A 18 46.17 -49.55 -2.55
C LEU A 18 47.41 -49.69 -1.67
N LYS A 19 48.62 -49.39 -2.18
CA LYS A 19 49.86 -49.47 -1.39
C LYS A 19 50.16 -48.21 -0.58
N PHE A 20 49.54 -47.10 -0.88
CA PHE A 20 49.67 -45.84 -0.13
C PHE A 20 48.65 -45.69 1.02
N GLY A 21 47.62 -46.54 1.09
CA GLY A 21 46.55 -46.51 2.08
C GLY A 21 46.83 -47.18 3.44
N ALA A 22 48.02 -47.82 3.65
CA ALA A 22 48.19 -48.68 4.79
C ALA A 22 49.07 -48.15 5.96
N VAL A 23 49.52 -46.88 5.90
CA VAL A 23 50.44 -46.35 6.95
C VAL A 23 49.87 -45.15 7.72
N THR A 24 48.64 -44.62 7.34
CA THR A 24 48.03 -43.48 8.04
C THR A 24 46.70 -43.84 8.73
N GLY A 25 46.44 -45.11 9.02
CA GLY A 25 45.15 -45.60 9.53
C GLY A 25 45.01 -45.70 11.06
N ALA A 26 45.95 -45.24 11.89
CA ALA A 26 45.90 -45.47 13.34
C ALA A 26 45.60 -44.23 14.21
N SER A 27 45.47 -43.02 13.64
CA SER A 27 45.26 -41.81 14.43
C SER A 27 43.90 -41.08 14.16
N ALA A 28 43.03 -41.61 13.29
CA ALA A 28 41.78 -40.96 12.90
C ALA A 28 40.50 -41.58 13.50
N LEU A 29 40.62 -42.55 14.41
CA LEU A 29 39.44 -43.26 14.98
C LEU A 29 38.96 -42.73 16.33
N LEU A 30 39.53 -41.64 16.87
CA LEU A 30 39.08 -41.01 18.13
C LEU A 30 38.30 -39.69 17.94
N ALA A 31 38.12 -39.19 16.71
CA ALA A 31 37.38 -37.98 16.44
C ALA A 31 35.92 -38.23 15.96
N ALA A 32 35.46 -39.48 15.89
CA ALA A 32 34.14 -39.84 15.34
C ALA A 32 33.01 -39.91 16.37
N CYS A 33 33.25 -39.54 17.64
CA CYS A 33 32.24 -39.52 18.69
C CYS A 33 32.02 -38.10 19.30
N ALA A 34 32.38 -37.04 18.62
CA ALA A 34 31.79 -35.73 18.97
C ALA A 34 30.32 -35.78 18.53
N PRO A 35 29.33 -35.57 19.45
CA PRO A 35 27.96 -35.44 19.03
C PRO A 35 27.91 -34.28 18.01
N LYS A 36 27.47 -34.58 16.78
CA LYS A 36 27.05 -33.50 15.86
C LYS A 36 26.10 -32.63 16.66
N ALA A 37 26.50 -31.41 16.94
CA ALA A 37 25.59 -30.43 17.47
C ALA A 37 24.38 -30.43 16.51
N THR A 38 23.28 -30.97 16.95
CA THR A 38 21.99 -30.81 16.26
C THR A 38 21.81 -29.30 16.16
N PRO A 39 21.61 -28.72 14.98
CA PRO A 39 21.29 -27.31 14.90
C PRO A 39 20.09 -27.11 15.82
N THR A 40 20.28 -26.40 16.93
CA THR A 40 19.18 -25.98 17.78
C THR A 40 18.35 -25.10 16.89
N THR A 41 17.21 -25.62 16.44
CA THR A 41 16.19 -24.79 15.75
C THR A 41 15.86 -23.74 16.80
N ALA A 42 16.24 -22.49 16.54
CA ALA A 42 15.88 -21.39 17.42
C ALA A 42 14.36 -21.43 17.57
N ALA A 43 13.86 -21.30 18.79
CA ALA A 43 12.43 -21.25 19.01
C ALA A 43 11.87 -20.07 18.21
N LEU A 44 10.75 -20.28 17.54
CA LEU A 44 10.06 -19.20 16.82
C LEU A 44 9.68 -18.10 17.81
N PRO A 45 9.77 -16.80 17.41
CA PRO A 45 9.36 -15.69 18.24
C PRO A 45 7.89 -15.80 18.68
N ASP A 46 7.61 -15.30 19.87
CA ASP A 46 6.23 -15.23 20.39
C ASP A 46 5.43 -14.15 19.65
N LEU A 47 4.30 -14.54 19.07
CA LEU A 47 3.37 -13.65 18.38
C LEU A 47 2.31 -13.04 19.29
N THR A 48 2.19 -13.54 20.53
CA THR A 48 1.09 -13.15 21.42
C THR A 48 1.35 -11.83 22.17
N SER A 49 2.60 -11.37 22.23
CA SER A 49 2.97 -10.15 22.93
C SER A 49 2.48 -8.87 22.25
N GLY A 50 2.22 -8.90 20.94
CA GLY A 50 1.90 -7.72 20.14
C GLY A 50 3.02 -6.69 20.02
N ASN A 51 4.23 -6.98 20.50
CA ASN A 51 5.38 -6.08 20.46
C ASN A 51 6.30 -6.41 19.28
N ALA A 52 7.12 -5.42 18.89
CA ALA A 52 8.15 -5.61 17.88
C ALA A 52 9.06 -6.79 18.23
N ILE A 53 9.32 -7.61 17.23
CA ILE A 53 10.24 -8.74 17.31
C ILE A 53 11.60 -8.28 16.81
N PRO A 54 12.74 -8.64 17.48
CA PRO A 54 14.06 -8.32 16.95
C PRO A 54 14.21 -8.77 15.50
N LEU A 55 14.68 -7.85 14.63
CA LEU A 55 14.64 -8.01 13.18
C LEU A 55 15.34 -9.28 12.68
N ASP A 56 16.46 -9.67 13.31
CA ASP A 56 17.20 -10.89 12.97
C ASP A 56 16.39 -12.17 13.23
N GLN A 57 15.64 -12.21 14.33
CA GLN A 57 14.77 -13.32 14.68
C GLN A 57 13.52 -13.35 13.77
N LEU A 58 12.95 -12.17 13.51
CA LEU A 58 11.79 -12.03 12.62
C LEU A 58 12.14 -12.46 11.20
N LEU A 59 13.29 -12.02 10.68
CA LEU A 59 13.77 -12.38 9.35
C LEU A 59 13.95 -13.90 9.21
N ALA A 60 14.60 -14.55 10.19
CA ALA A 60 14.80 -16.00 10.16
C ALA A 60 13.44 -16.75 10.16
N ALA A 61 12.48 -16.30 10.97
CA ALA A 61 11.14 -16.88 11.03
C ALA A 61 10.36 -16.67 9.70
N ALA A 62 10.35 -15.45 9.16
CA ALA A 62 9.71 -15.12 7.88
C ALA A 62 10.33 -15.92 6.72
N GLN A 63 11.66 -16.06 6.68
CA GLN A 63 12.33 -16.88 5.66
C GLN A 63 11.96 -18.38 5.76
N SER A 64 11.58 -18.86 6.94
CA SER A 64 11.08 -20.24 7.07
C SER A 64 9.67 -20.40 6.52
N GLU A 65 8.85 -19.33 6.49
CA GLU A 65 7.56 -19.27 5.81
C GLU A 65 7.73 -19.14 4.29
N GLY A 66 8.72 -18.38 3.84
CA GLY A 66 9.17 -18.27 2.45
C GLY A 66 8.31 -17.39 1.54
N THR A 67 7.14 -16.98 1.99
CA THR A 67 6.21 -16.17 1.19
C THR A 67 5.41 -15.19 2.05
N LEU A 68 4.94 -14.12 1.41
CA LEU A 68 3.95 -13.18 1.90
C LEU A 68 2.78 -13.17 0.93
N THR A 69 1.56 -13.08 1.39
CA THR A 69 0.38 -12.85 0.55
C THR A 69 -0.19 -11.46 0.84
N THR A 70 -0.12 -10.58 -0.15
CA THR A 70 -0.72 -9.24 -0.13
C THR A 70 -2.04 -9.23 -0.88
N ILE A 71 -2.83 -8.16 -0.72
CA ILE A 71 -4.06 -7.91 -1.47
C ILE A 71 -4.19 -6.41 -1.70
N ALA A 72 -4.79 -6.01 -2.82
CA ALA A 72 -5.12 -4.62 -3.14
C ALA A 72 -3.91 -3.67 -3.14
N LEU A 73 -2.74 -4.13 -3.60
CA LEU A 73 -1.53 -3.31 -3.73
C LEU A 73 -1.15 -3.17 -5.22
N PRO A 74 -1.82 -2.31 -6.00
CA PRO A 74 -1.45 -2.08 -7.39
C PRO A 74 -0.07 -1.41 -7.48
N HIS A 75 0.72 -1.78 -8.48
CA HIS A 75 2.11 -1.35 -8.58
C HIS A 75 2.29 0.16 -8.79
N ASP A 76 1.32 0.80 -9.40
CA ASP A 76 1.26 2.25 -9.67
C ASP A 76 0.62 3.06 -8.53
N TRP A 77 0.06 2.41 -7.54
CA TRP A 77 -0.51 3.05 -6.35
C TRP A 77 0.57 3.27 -5.28
N ALA A 78 0.78 4.52 -4.83
CA ALA A 78 1.72 4.87 -3.76
C ALA A 78 3.13 4.22 -3.89
N ASN A 79 3.53 3.86 -5.13
CA ASN A 79 4.79 3.19 -5.46
C ASN A 79 4.93 1.77 -4.88
N TYR A 80 3.81 1.04 -4.72
CA TYR A 80 3.86 -0.34 -4.23
C TYR A 80 4.70 -1.27 -5.11
N GLY A 81 4.84 -0.98 -6.42
CA GLY A 81 5.74 -1.74 -7.29
C GLY A 81 7.19 -1.77 -6.77
N GLU A 82 7.77 -0.61 -6.43
CA GLU A 82 9.11 -0.53 -5.82
C GLU A 82 9.12 -1.15 -4.41
N MET A 83 8.06 -0.94 -3.63
CA MET A 83 7.93 -1.48 -2.27
C MET A 83 8.00 -3.02 -2.28
N LEU A 84 7.18 -3.67 -3.12
CA LEU A 84 7.13 -5.12 -3.25
C LEU A 84 8.44 -5.71 -3.76
N GLU A 85 9.03 -5.11 -4.82
CA GLU A 85 10.30 -5.59 -5.38
C GLU A 85 11.45 -5.41 -4.41
N THR A 86 11.50 -4.31 -3.65
CA THR A 86 12.51 -4.08 -2.63
C THR A 86 12.38 -5.09 -1.50
N TYR A 87 11.16 -5.33 -1.01
CA TYR A 87 10.90 -6.35 0.02
C TYR A 87 11.35 -7.74 -0.43
N LYS A 88 10.92 -8.17 -1.63
CA LYS A 88 11.29 -9.47 -2.21
C LYS A 88 12.80 -9.66 -2.30
N SER A 89 13.48 -8.65 -2.84
CA SER A 89 14.93 -8.73 -3.07
C SER A 89 15.73 -8.63 -1.77
N LYS A 90 15.34 -7.75 -0.85
CA LYS A 90 16.03 -7.51 0.42
C LYS A 90 15.97 -8.70 1.36
N TYR A 91 14.81 -9.36 1.43
CA TYR A 91 14.57 -10.42 2.40
C TYR A 91 14.56 -11.83 1.80
N ASN A 92 14.74 -11.95 0.47
CA ASN A 92 14.71 -13.22 -0.25
C ASN A 92 13.42 -14.02 0.02
N LEU A 93 12.28 -13.34 -0.09
CA LEU A 93 10.92 -13.88 0.05
C LEU A 93 10.19 -13.79 -1.28
N THR A 94 9.22 -14.69 -1.48
CA THR A 94 8.24 -14.53 -2.56
C THR A 94 7.05 -13.70 -2.07
N VAL A 95 6.37 -13.00 -2.97
CA VAL A 95 5.10 -12.32 -2.69
C VAL A 95 4.04 -12.86 -3.63
N ASN A 96 2.93 -13.28 -3.05
CA ASN A 96 1.72 -13.65 -3.75
C ASN A 96 0.75 -12.44 -3.70
N GLU A 97 0.53 -11.81 -4.83
CA GLU A 97 -0.23 -10.58 -4.95
C GLU A 97 -1.67 -10.93 -5.37
N LEU A 98 -2.63 -10.74 -4.45
CA LEU A 98 -4.05 -10.99 -4.70
C LEU A 98 -4.75 -9.72 -5.15
N ASN A 99 -5.54 -9.84 -6.22
CA ASN A 99 -6.45 -8.80 -6.69
C ASN A 99 -5.89 -7.38 -6.49
N PRO A 100 -4.84 -6.99 -7.20
CA PRO A 100 -4.20 -5.68 -7.01
C PRO A 100 -5.19 -4.51 -7.08
N ASP A 101 -6.22 -4.61 -7.92
CA ASP A 101 -7.23 -3.56 -8.11
C ASP A 101 -8.43 -3.67 -7.16
N ALA A 102 -8.33 -4.46 -6.09
CA ALA A 102 -9.40 -4.57 -5.09
C ALA A 102 -9.48 -3.30 -4.23
N GLY A 103 -10.68 -3.03 -3.68
CA GLY A 103 -10.86 -1.93 -2.74
C GLY A 103 -10.86 -2.42 -1.29
N SER A 104 -10.81 -1.47 -0.33
CA SER A 104 -10.74 -1.75 1.11
C SER A 104 -11.84 -2.69 1.62
N ALA A 105 -13.04 -2.63 1.07
CA ALA A 105 -14.12 -3.55 1.44
C ALA A 105 -13.86 -4.99 0.97
N ASP A 106 -13.27 -5.16 -0.22
CA ASP A 106 -12.92 -6.47 -0.77
C ASP A 106 -11.80 -7.13 0.03
N GLU A 107 -10.86 -6.35 0.57
CA GLU A 107 -9.78 -6.85 1.45
C GLU A 107 -10.34 -7.48 2.73
N LEU A 108 -11.26 -6.78 3.40
CA LEU A 108 -11.92 -7.32 4.59
C LEU A 108 -12.72 -8.59 4.28
N GLU A 109 -13.40 -8.62 3.13
CA GLU A 109 -14.14 -9.79 2.68
C GLU A 109 -13.20 -10.96 2.37
N ALA A 110 -12.04 -10.71 1.77
CA ALA A 110 -11.04 -11.75 1.51
C ALA A 110 -10.56 -12.41 2.80
N ILE A 111 -10.33 -11.65 3.88
CA ILE A 111 -10.00 -12.23 5.19
C ILE A 111 -11.18 -13.06 5.71
N ARG A 112 -12.42 -12.52 5.68
CA ARG A 112 -13.62 -13.24 6.17
C ARG A 112 -13.82 -14.58 5.46
N ALA A 113 -13.71 -14.58 4.13
CA ALA A 113 -13.89 -15.76 3.30
C ALA A 113 -12.81 -16.82 3.52
N ASN A 114 -11.64 -16.44 4.03
CA ASN A 114 -10.48 -17.32 4.16
C ASN A 114 -10.05 -17.59 5.62
N LYS A 115 -10.88 -17.28 6.62
CA LYS A 115 -10.55 -17.45 8.06
C LYS A 115 -10.02 -18.84 8.39
N ASP A 116 -10.59 -19.87 7.79
CA ASP A 116 -10.23 -21.29 8.02
C ASP A 116 -9.22 -21.81 6.98
N SER A 117 -8.73 -20.96 6.08
CA SER A 117 -7.83 -21.34 4.99
C SER A 117 -6.40 -20.89 5.28
N LYS A 118 -5.45 -21.74 4.95
CA LYS A 118 -4.01 -21.38 4.90
C LYS A 118 -3.50 -21.39 3.45
N GLY A 119 -4.43 -21.37 2.49
CA GLY A 119 -4.11 -21.39 1.07
C GLY A 119 -3.74 -20.01 0.53
N PRO A 120 -3.32 -19.95 -0.75
CA PRO A 120 -2.78 -18.73 -1.37
C PRO A 120 -3.82 -17.62 -1.61
N GLN A 121 -5.10 -17.86 -1.29
CA GLN A 121 -6.18 -16.87 -1.36
C GLN A 121 -6.41 -16.14 -0.02
N ALA A 122 -5.73 -16.56 1.06
CA ALA A 122 -5.83 -15.91 2.36
C ALA A 122 -4.77 -14.81 2.47
N PRO A 123 -5.16 -13.51 2.58
CA PRO A 123 -4.20 -12.43 2.70
C PRO A 123 -3.54 -12.44 4.08
N ASP A 124 -2.25 -12.11 4.12
CA ASP A 124 -1.48 -11.91 5.34
C ASP A 124 -1.60 -10.49 5.89
N VAL A 125 -1.65 -9.52 4.98
CA VAL A 125 -1.67 -8.08 5.28
C VAL A 125 -2.76 -7.38 4.46
N ILE A 126 -3.20 -6.22 4.97
CA ILE A 126 -4.15 -5.33 4.30
C ILE A 126 -3.64 -3.89 4.31
N ASP A 127 -4.07 -3.11 3.32
CA ASP A 127 -3.92 -1.65 3.21
C ASP A 127 -5.29 -1.03 2.96
N VAL A 128 -5.96 -0.60 4.01
CA VAL A 128 -7.33 -0.08 3.92
C VAL A 128 -7.40 1.40 4.24
N GLY A 129 -8.32 2.12 3.61
CA GLY A 129 -8.67 3.45 4.10
C GLY A 129 -9.06 3.37 5.58
N VAL A 130 -8.56 4.31 6.38
CA VAL A 130 -8.70 4.29 7.84
C VAL A 130 -10.15 4.18 8.32
N GLY A 131 -11.12 4.62 7.51
CA GLY A 131 -12.55 4.46 7.79
C GLY A 131 -13.04 3.00 7.87
N HIS A 132 -12.27 2.03 7.35
CA HIS A 132 -12.60 0.59 7.40
C HIS A 132 -12.05 -0.13 8.64
N THR A 133 -11.15 0.51 9.40
CA THR A 133 -10.46 -0.13 10.52
C THR A 133 -11.40 -0.61 11.63
N ALA A 134 -12.44 0.17 11.95
CA ALA A 134 -13.39 -0.28 12.99
C ALA A 134 -14.23 -1.48 12.56
N THR A 135 -14.59 -1.58 11.30
CA THR A 135 -15.25 -2.80 10.79
C THR A 135 -14.31 -4.00 10.91
N ALA A 136 -13.04 -3.83 10.55
CA ALA A 136 -12.03 -4.87 10.70
C ALA A 136 -11.85 -5.30 12.16
N MET A 137 -11.84 -4.33 13.09
CA MET A 137 -11.76 -4.56 14.53
C MET A 137 -12.99 -5.28 15.07
N ALA A 138 -14.19 -4.80 14.76
CA ALA A 138 -15.46 -5.37 15.22
C ALA A 138 -15.64 -6.83 14.79
N ASP A 139 -15.15 -7.18 13.60
CA ASP A 139 -15.22 -8.53 13.04
C ASP A 139 -14.04 -9.42 13.47
N GLY A 140 -13.09 -8.91 14.27
CA GLY A 140 -11.93 -9.65 14.74
C GLY A 140 -11.01 -10.11 13.60
N LEU A 141 -10.81 -9.26 12.59
CA LEU A 141 -10.03 -9.61 11.39
C LEU A 141 -8.54 -9.34 11.55
N LEU A 142 -8.14 -8.54 12.55
CA LEU A 142 -6.78 -8.05 12.70
C LEU A 142 -6.06 -8.69 13.88
N ALA A 143 -4.77 -8.95 13.70
CA ALA A 143 -3.84 -9.31 14.77
C ALA A 143 -3.11 -8.06 15.25
N ASN A 144 -2.88 -7.96 16.55
CA ASN A 144 -2.13 -6.85 17.10
C ASN A 144 -0.62 -7.00 16.87
N TYR A 145 0.01 -5.89 16.52
CA TYR A 145 1.47 -5.78 16.40
C TYR A 145 1.90 -4.32 16.44
N LYS A 146 2.87 -3.99 17.27
CA LYS A 146 3.49 -2.67 17.30
C LYS A 146 4.85 -2.75 16.64
N VAL A 147 5.03 -2.09 15.50
CA VAL A 147 6.30 -2.04 14.77
C VAL A 147 7.40 -1.36 15.61
N ALA A 148 8.66 -1.55 15.25
CA ALA A 148 9.78 -0.97 16.00
C ALA A 148 9.71 0.57 16.12
N ASP A 149 9.23 1.22 15.07
CA ASP A 149 9.08 2.70 15.01
C ASP A 149 7.70 3.20 15.49
N TRP A 150 6.98 2.40 16.29
CA TRP A 150 5.60 2.68 16.74
C TRP A 150 5.39 4.07 17.33
N ASP A 151 6.34 4.55 18.14
CA ASP A 151 6.24 5.83 18.84
C ASP A 151 6.40 7.05 17.91
N THR A 152 6.80 6.83 16.66
CA THR A 152 6.94 7.89 15.65
C THR A 152 5.68 8.07 14.79
N ILE A 153 4.72 7.16 14.90
CA ILE A 153 3.41 7.25 14.25
C ILE A 153 2.50 8.16 15.10
N PRO A 154 1.82 9.17 14.52
CA PRO A 154 0.90 10.01 15.28
C PRO A 154 -0.21 9.21 15.97
N ASP A 155 -0.59 9.62 17.20
CA ASP A 155 -1.53 8.86 18.03
C ASP A 155 -2.97 8.85 17.49
N ASP A 156 -3.34 9.86 16.70
CA ASP A 156 -4.66 10.01 16.07
C ASP A 156 -4.86 9.13 14.83
N VAL A 157 -3.80 8.50 14.34
CA VAL A 157 -3.83 7.61 13.18
C VAL A 157 -3.28 6.21 13.49
N LYS A 158 -3.47 5.72 14.71
CA LYS A 158 -3.14 4.33 15.10
C LYS A 158 -4.05 3.81 16.21
N ASP A 159 -4.26 2.52 16.24
CA ASP A 159 -4.93 1.85 17.36
C ASP A 159 -3.96 1.67 18.52
N PRO A 160 -4.28 2.10 19.75
CA PRO A 160 -3.34 2.05 20.88
C PRO A 160 -2.88 0.63 21.26
N ASP A 161 -3.67 -0.40 20.91
CA ASP A 161 -3.33 -1.80 21.15
C ASP A 161 -2.58 -2.45 19.98
N GLY A 162 -2.41 -1.72 18.85
CA GLY A 162 -1.59 -2.14 17.71
C GLY A 162 -2.32 -3.03 16.71
N TYR A 163 -3.64 -2.93 16.59
CA TYR A 163 -4.37 -3.71 15.58
C TYR A 163 -4.26 -3.11 14.18
N TRP A 164 -4.09 -1.78 14.08
CA TRP A 164 -3.87 -1.07 12.83
C TRP A 164 -3.07 0.22 13.09
N TRP A 165 -2.47 0.77 12.05
CA TRP A 165 -1.73 2.04 12.08
C TRP A 165 -1.73 2.69 10.70
N GLY A 166 -1.68 4.02 10.65
CA GLY A 166 -1.50 4.77 9.42
C GLY A 166 -0.14 4.48 8.80
N GLU A 167 -0.08 4.53 7.50
CA GLU A 167 1.13 4.26 6.74
C GLU A 167 1.50 5.40 5.78
N TYR A 168 0.54 5.95 5.07
CA TYR A 168 0.65 7.14 4.23
C TYR A 168 -0.70 7.83 4.10
N TYR A 169 -0.72 9.03 3.50
CA TYR A 169 -1.95 9.73 3.14
C TYR A 169 -1.77 10.52 1.84
N GLY A 170 -2.88 10.89 1.21
CA GLY A 170 -2.99 11.85 0.13
C GLY A 170 -4.12 12.85 0.39
N VAL A 171 -4.25 13.84 -0.47
CA VAL A 171 -5.43 14.69 -0.54
C VAL A 171 -6.12 14.49 -1.89
N LEU A 172 -7.44 14.70 -1.93
CA LEU A 172 -8.16 14.60 -3.19
C LEU A 172 -7.81 15.77 -4.11
N ALA A 173 -7.62 15.44 -5.38
CA ALA A 173 -7.30 16.38 -6.44
C ALA A 173 -8.11 16.09 -7.72
N PHE A 174 -8.14 17.06 -8.61
CA PHE A 174 -8.64 16.90 -9.97
C PHE A 174 -7.44 16.64 -10.89
N GLU A 175 -7.41 15.50 -11.55
CA GLU A 175 -6.50 15.22 -12.64
C GLU A 175 -7.18 15.58 -13.96
N ALA A 176 -6.66 16.53 -14.71
CA ALA A 176 -7.27 17.06 -15.90
C ALA A 176 -6.34 17.02 -17.11
N ILE A 177 -6.83 16.54 -18.26
CA ILE A 177 -6.11 16.58 -19.51
C ILE A 177 -6.14 17.99 -20.10
N LYS A 178 -4.97 18.65 -20.19
CA LYS A 178 -4.83 19.97 -20.79
C LYS A 178 -5.27 19.97 -22.25
N GLY A 179 -6.00 21.02 -22.64
CA GLY A 179 -6.53 21.15 -24.00
C GLY A 179 -7.79 20.35 -24.29
N VAL A 180 -8.15 19.38 -23.41
CA VAL A 180 -9.44 18.67 -23.46
C VAL A 180 -10.40 19.26 -22.42
N ILE A 181 -9.88 19.61 -21.27
CA ILE A 181 -10.59 20.30 -20.20
C ILE A 181 -10.29 21.79 -20.31
N ASP A 182 -11.33 22.57 -20.60
CA ASP A 182 -11.29 24.04 -20.73
C ASP A 182 -12.67 24.63 -20.40
N PRO A 183 -12.76 25.56 -19.44
CA PRO A 183 -11.70 26.02 -18.53
C PRO A 183 -11.25 24.93 -17.54
N MET A 184 -10.04 25.06 -16.97
CA MET A 184 -9.62 24.19 -15.87
C MET A 184 -10.48 24.46 -14.63
N PRO A 185 -10.96 23.41 -13.91
CA PRO A 185 -11.70 23.60 -12.68
C PRO A 185 -10.77 24.08 -11.56
N ALA A 186 -11.24 25.02 -10.75
CA ALA A 186 -10.51 25.49 -9.57
C ALA A 186 -11.10 24.93 -8.27
N ASP A 187 -12.36 24.53 -8.29
CA ASP A 187 -13.07 24.03 -7.12
C ASP A 187 -14.24 23.11 -7.52
N TRP A 188 -14.84 22.43 -6.54
CA TRP A 188 -15.89 21.43 -6.74
C TRP A 188 -17.09 21.94 -7.55
N GLU A 189 -17.60 23.14 -7.24
CA GLU A 189 -18.75 23.70 -7.95
C GLU A 189 -18.49 23.96 -9.44
N ASP A 190 -17.22 24.13 -9.83
CA ASP A 190 -16.87 24.24 -11.25
C ASP A 190 -17.24 22.99 -12.04
N LEU A 191 -17.17 21.80 -11.40
CA LEU A 191 -17.47 20.52 -12.06
C LEU A 191 -18.92 20.40 -12.56
N LEU A 192 -19.84 21.26 -12.06
CA LEU A 192 -21.23 21.32 -12.51
C LEU A 192 -21.42 22.11 -13.78
N ARG A 193 -20.39 22.80 -14.29
CA ARG A 193 -20.48 23.57 -15.54
C ARG A 193 -20.79 22.67 -16.74
N PRO A 194 -21.59 23.15 -17.72
CA PRO A 194 -21.97 22.35 -18.88
C PRO A 194 -20.76 21.94 -19.77
N GLU A 195 -19.63 22.64 -19.66
CA GLU A 195 -18.39 22.34 -20.38
C GLU A 195 -17.80 20.98 -19.98
N TYR A 196 -18.16 20.47 -18.81
CA TYR A 196 -17.67 19.16 -18.30
C TYR A 196 -18.64 18.00 -18.58
N LYS A 197 -19.65 18.21 -19.41
CA LYS A 197 -20.61 17.16 -19.76
C LYS A 197 -19.91 15.93 -20.36
N GLY A 198 -20.13 14.78 -19.70
CA GLY A 198 -19.53 13.51 -20.07
C GLY A 198 -18.02 13.45 -19.90
N LYS A 199 -17.45 14.18 -18.92
CA LYS A 199 -16.00 14.28 -18.75
C LYS A 199 -15.48 13.91 -17.37
N VAL A 200 -16.31 13.90 -16.32
CA VAL A 200 -15.85 13.71 -14.93
C VAL A 200 -16.02 12.26 -14.49
N ALA A 201 -14.96 11.65 -14.03
CA ALA A 201 -14.94 10.29 -13.51
C ALA A 201 -14.35 10.23 -12.08
N MET A 202 -14.55 9.11 -11.40
CA MET A 202 -13.88 8.75 -10.15
C MET A 202 -12.91 7.60 -10.38
N ALA A 203 -11.86 7.51 -9.58
CA ALA A 203 -10.87 6.44 -9.65
C ALA A 203 -11.30 5.14 -8.94
N GLY A 204 -12.56 5.00 -8.48
CA GLY A 204 -13.05 3.79 -7.84
C GLY A 204 -14.57 3.68 -7.79
N ASP A 205 -15.05 2.52 -7.36
CA ASP A 205 -16.46 2.27 -7.06
C ASP A 205 -16.79 2.76 -5.65
N VAL A 206 -17.75 3.69 -5.52
CA VAL A 206 -18.18 4.25 -4.21
C VAL A 206 -18.62 3.18 -3.21
N LEU A 207 -19.08 2.02 -3.68
CA LEU A 207 -19.51 0.93 -2.79
C LEU A 207 -18.36 0.09 -2.24
N LYS A 208 -17.12 0.29 -2.76
CA LYS A 208 -15.98 -0.56 -2.45
C LYS A 208 -14.70 0.24 -2.13
N SER A 209 -14.50 1.36 -2.81
CA SER A 209 -13.28 2.17 -2.73
C SER A 209 -13.41 3.26 -1.67
N ASN A 210 -12.44 3.30 -0.73
CA ASN A 210 -12.32 4.40 0.21
C ASN A 210 -12.14 5.74 -0.49
N GLU A 211 -11.32 5.79 -1.54
CA GLU A 211 -11.07 7.01 -2.31
C GLU A 211 -12.36 7.63 -2.86
N SER A 212 -13.23 6.80 -3.47
CA SER A 212 -14.50 7.28 -4.04
C SER A 212 -15.50 7.71 -2.96
N VAL A 213 -15.51 7.05 -1.80
CA VAL A 213 -16.28 7.54 -0.65
C VAL A 213 -15.76 8.90 -0.19
N MET A 214 -14.45 9.06 -0.10
CA MET A 214 -13.81 10.33 0.27
C MET A 214 -14.05 11.42 -0.78
N THR A 215 -14.13 11.07 -2.06
CA THR A 215 -14.51 11.97 -3.16
C THR A 215 -15.94 12.53 -2.98
N VAL A 216 -16.89 11.67 -2.58
CA VAL A 216 -18.25 12.12 -2.25
C VAL A 216 -18.25 13.02 -1.02
N PHE A 217 -17.53 12.61 0.03
CA PHE A 217 -17.41 13.38 1.27
C PHE A 217 -16.79 14.77 1.03
N ALA A 218 -15.71 14.86 0.26
CA ALA A 218 -14.99 16.10 0.00
C ALA A 218 -15.85 17.13 -0.78
N ALA A 219 -16.59 16.68 -1.78
CA ALA A 219 -17.56 17.54 -2.48
C ALA A 219 -18.61 18.10 -1.52
N GLY A 220 -19.11 17.26 -0.60
CA GLY A 220 -20.05 17.69 0.43
C GLY A 220 -19.42 18.60 1.48
N LEU A 221 -18.18 18.38 1.86
CA LEU A 221 -17.43 19.25 2.77
C LEU A 221 -17.27 20.66 2.16
N SER A 222 -16.97 20.73 0.87
CA SER A 222 -16.97 21.99 0.12
C SER A 222 -18.32 22.70 0.23
N ARG A 223 -19.41 22.02 -0.11
CA ARG A 223 -20.77 22.60 -0.11
C ARG A 223 -21.29 22.96 1.26
N SER A 224 -20.91 22.22 2.28
CA SER A 224 -21.32 22.50 3.67
C SER A 224 -20.55 23.66 4.30
N GLY A 225 -19.53 24.20 3.60
CA GLY A 225 -18.64 25.21 4.17
C GLY A 225 -17.75 24.68 5.27
N GLY A 226 -17.39 23.37 5.21
CA GLY A 226 -16.53 22.70 6.16
C GLY A 226 -17.28 21.97 7.30
N ASP A 227 -18.60 21.86 7.25
CA ASP A 227 -19.42 21.13 8.22
C ASP A 227 -19.33 19.62 7.93
N ILE A 228 -18.52 18.90 8.72
CA ILE A 228 -18.22 17.48 8.57
C ILE A 228 -19.49 16.61 8.69
N GLU A 229 -20.41 16.97 9.59
CA GLU A 229 -21.62 16.19 9.84
C GLU A 229 -22.60 16.25 8.67
N LYS A 230 -22.60 17.35 7.91
CA LYS A 230 -23.44 17.53 6.72
C LYS A 230 -22.77 17.05 5.44
N ALA A 231 -21.46 16.87 5.44
CA ALA A 231 -20.70 16.53 4.25
C ALA A 231 -21.21 15.26 3.53
N PRO A 232 -21.55 14.14 4.19
CA PRO A 232 -22.03 12.96 3.51
C PRO A 232 -23.32 13.18 2.70
N GLU A 233 -24.30 13.88 3.29
CA GLU A 233 -25.57 14.18 2.62
C GLU A 233 -25.38 15.15 1.46
N MET A 234 -24.66 16.26 1.70
CA MET A 234 -24.41 17.28 0.69
C MET A 234 -23.54 16.77 -0.45
N GLY A 235 -22.64 15.82 -0.18
CA GLY A 235 -21.86 15.14 -1.19
C GLY A 235 -22.72 14.27 -2.12
N LEU A 236 -23.62 13.48 -1.55
CA LEU A 236 -24.57 12.70 -2.34
C LEU A 236 -25.44 13.59 -3.23
N GLN A 237 -25.90 14.77 -2.73
CA GLN A 237 -26.64 15.73 -3.53
C GLN A 237 -25.79 16.33 -4.66
N PHE A 238 -24.53 16.66 -4.39
CA PHE A 238 -23.60 17.13 -5.41
C PHE A 238 -23.47 16.11 -6.56
N TRP A 239 -23.18 14.85 -6.22
CA TRP A 239 -23.00 13.80 -7.23
C TRP A 239 -24.30 13.43 -7.95
N LYS A 240 -25.45 13.60 -7.29
CA LYS A 240 -26.75 13.54 -7.96
C LYS A 240 -26.87 14.61 -9.05
N GLU A 241 -26.55 15.86 -8.72
CA GLU A 241 -26.58 16.98 -9.68
C GLU A 241 -25.58 16.73 -10.83
N MET A 242 -24.38 16.22 -10.54
CA MET A 242 -23.39 15.81 -11.54
C MET A 242 -23.95 14.74 -12.50
N ASN A 243 -24.64 13.75 -11.95
CA ASN A 243 -25.29 12.69 -12.74
C ASN A 243 -26.47 13.25 -13.57
N ASP A 244 -27.35 14.05 -12.99
CA ASP A 244 -28.48 14.65 -13.66
C ASP A 244 -28.05 15.61 -14.79
N ALA A 245 -26.97 16.35 -14.60
CA ALA A 245 -26.37 17.22 -15.64
C ALA A 245 -25.67 16.38 -16.74
N GLY A 246 -25.40 15.14 -16.49
CA GLY A 246 -24.63 14.25 -17.37
C GLY A 246 -23.15 14.58 -17.43
N ASN A 247 -22.62 15.25 -16.41
CA ASN A 247 -21.19 15.56 -16.28
C ASN A 247 -20.41 14.35 -15.75
N PHE A 248 -21.04 13.59 -14.83
CA PHE A 248 -20.45 12.36 -14.28
C PHE A 248 -20.49 11.21 -15.28
N ILE A 249 -19.36 10.54 -15.44
CA ILE A 249 -19.22 9.31 -16.22
C ILE A 249 -19.11 8.13 -15.21
N PRO A 250 -20.05 7.17 -15.21
CA PRO A 250 -20.00 6.03 -14.28
C PRO A 250 -18.99 4.95 -14.75
N VAL A 251 -17.78 5.38 -15.07
CA VAL A 251 -16.64 4.56 -15.48
C VAL A 251 -15.53 4.79 -14.46
N ILE A 252 -14.96 3.72 -13.93
CA ILE A 252 -13.82 3.81 -13.03
C ILE A 252 -12.62 4.27 -13.86
N ALA A 253 -12.02 5.40 -13.48
CA ALA A 253 -10.82 5.90 -14.11
C ALA A 253 -9.61 5.04 -13.68
N ASP A 254 -8.70 4.87 -14.62
CA ASP A 254 -7.38 4.28 -14.43
C ASP A 254 -6.41 4.94 -15.40
N GLN A 255 -5.10 4.75 -15.20
CA GLN A 255 -4.06 5.35 -16.03
C GLN A 255 -4.27 5.06 -17.53
N GLY A 256 -4.73 3.84 -17.90
CA GLY A 256 -4.97 3.47 -19.27
C GLY A 256 -6.10 4.27 -19.94
N ARG A 257 -7.20 4.48 -19.22
CA ARG A 257 -8.35 5.29 -19.68
C ARG A 257 -8.03 6.78 -19.73
N ILE A 258 -7.27 7.27 -18.77
CA ILE A 258 -6.75 8.65 -18.77
C ILE A 258 -5.85 8.84 -20.02
N ALA A 259 -4.91 7.93 -20.24
CA ALA A 259 -4.03 7.97 -21.42
C ALA A 259 -4.80 7.96 -22.76
N GLN A 260 -5.96 7.28 -22.81
CA GLN A 260 -6.83 7.21 -24.00
C GLN A 260 -7.80 8.39 -24.08
N GLY A 261 -7.88 9.24 -23.06
CA GLY A 261 -8.82 10.36 -22.98
C GLY A 261 -10.28 9.94 -22.74
N GLU A 262 -10.50 8.71 -22.24
CA GLU A 262 -11.84 8.22 -21.88
C GLU A 262 -12.35 8.89 -20.62
N THR A 263 -11.46 9.19 -19.65
CA THR A 263 -11.74 9.88 -18.40
C THR A 263 -10.89 11.14 -18.29
N PRO A 264 -11.19 12.19 -19.07
CA PRO A 264 -10.32 13.35 -19.25
C PRO A 264 -10.27 14.28 -18.03
N LEU A 265 -11.17 14.11 -17.07
CA LEU A 265 -11.18 14.80 -15.77
C LEU A 265 -11.52 13.75 -14.70
N THR A 266 -10.52 13.36 -13.93
CA THR A 266 -10.65 12.35 -12.89
C THR A 266 -10.53 13.00 -11.51
N VAL A 267 -11.34 12.57 -10.56
CA VAL A 267 -11.16 12.90 -9.14
C VAL A 267 -10.52 11.72 -8.46
N GLU A 268 -9.32 11.94 -7.93
CA GLU A 268 -8.49 10.91 -7.30
C GLU A 268 -7.54 11.51 -6.26
N TRP A 269 -6.74 10.68 -5.59
CA TRP A 269 -5.68 11.16 -4.72
C TRP A 269 -4.59 11.89 -5.53
N ASP A 270 -4.09 12.99 -4.97
CA ASP A 270 -3.05 13.82 -5.60
C ASP A 270 -1.81 13.04 -6.02
N TYR A 271 -1.38 12.06 -5.20
CA TYR A 271 -0.22 11.23 -5.53
C TYR A 271 -0.43 10.34 -6.76
N LEU A 272 -1.66 9.88 -7.02
CA LEU A 272 -1.98 9.12 -8.23
C LEU A 272 -1.85 10.01 -9.46
N GLY A 273 -2.50 11.18 -9.44
CA GLY A 273 -2.41 12.14 -10.53
C GLY A 273 -0.98 12.60 -10.81
N LEU A 274 -0.18 12.82 -9.76
CA LEU A 274 1.23 13.18 -9.90
C LEU A 274 2.05 12.03 -10.51
N ALA A 275 1.78 10.78 -10.12
CA ALA A 275 2.42 9.60 -10.68
C ALA A 275 2.00 9.39 -12.15
N ASN A 276 0.70 9.54 -12.48
CA ASN A 276 0.17 9.48 -13.84
C ASN A 276 0.82 10.54 -14.75
N ARG A 277 0.92 11.78 -14.27
CA ARG A 277 1.57 12.87 -14.99
C ARG A 277 3.01 12.51 -15.40
N ASP A 278 3.78 11.95 -14.45
CA ASP A 278 5.17 11.56 -14.70
C ASP A 278 5.25 10.34 -15.64
N ALA A 279 4.40 9.33 -15.44
CA ALA A 279 4.36 8.11 -16.23
C ALA A 279 3.95 8.39 -17.69
N LEU A 280 2.98 9.28 -17.91
CA LEU A 280 2.51 9.63 -19.25
C LEU A 280 3.40 10.67 -19.94
N ALA A 281 4.34 11.29 -19.23
CA ALA A 281 5.39 12.17 -19.78
C ALA A 281 4.86 13.23 -20.75
N GLY A 282 3.68 13.82 -20.46
CA GLY A 282 3.04 14.85 -21.26
C GLY A 282 2.21 14.34 -22.45
N ASN A 283 1.92 13.04 -22.51
CA ASN A 283 1.06 12.46 -23.55
C ASN A 283 0.00 11.51 -22.96
N PRO A 284 -1.16 12.02 -22.52
CA PRO A 284 -1.56 13.44 -22.50
C PRO A 284 -0.83 14.29 -21.46
N ASP A 285 -0.80 15.62 -21.68
CA ASP A 285 -0.32 16.58 -20.67
C ASP A 285 -1.37 16.74 -19.58
N LEU A 286 -1.03 16.44 -18.35
CA LEU A 286 -1.92 16.45 -17.19
C LEU A 286 -1.65 17.65 -16.31
N GLU A 287 -2.73 18.21 -15.74
CA GLU A 287 -2.69 19.17 -14.65
C GLU A 287 -3.36 18.58 -13.41
N ILE A 288 -2.67 18.62 -12.27
CA ILE A 288 -3.17 18.12 -11.00
C ILE A 288 -3.54 19.31 -10.13
N ILE A 289 -4.80 19.40 -9.77
CA ILE A 289 -5.40 20.57 -9.13
C ILE A 289 -6.00 20.17 -7.79
N VAL A 290 -5.39 20.62 -6.69
CA VAL A 290 -6.01 20.52 -5.37
C VAL A 290 -7.12 21.58 -5.28
N PRO A 291 -8.38 21.21 -4.99
CA PRO A 291 -9.50 22.15 -4.92
C PRO A 291 -9.29 23.21 -3.83
N GLN A 292 -9.93 24.36 -3.97
CA GLN A 292 -9.79 25.46 -3.01
C GLN A 292 -10.55 25.23 -1.72
N THR A 293 -11.63 24.44 -1.77
CA THR A 293 -12.50 24.06 -0.65
C THR A 293 -12.70 22.54 -0.63
N GLY A 294 -13.17 21.99 0.49
CA GLY A 294 -13.35 20.55 0.60
C GLY A 294 -12.05 19.76 0.46
N VAL A 295 -10.92 20.34 0.86
CA VAL A 295 -9.63 19.64 0.86
C VAL A 295 -9.63 18.63 2.00
N VAL A 296 -9.61 17.36 1.66
CA VAL A 296 -9.67 16.25 2.63
C VAL A 296 -8.43 15.39 2.50
N ALA A 297 -7.80 15.11 3.62
CA ALA A 297 -6.73 14.13 3.72
C ALA A 297 -7.34 12.76 4.01
N GLY A 298 -6.89 11.74 3.28
CA GLY A 298 -7.30 10.36 3.42
C GLY A 298 -6.13 9.46 3.81
N PRO A 299 -5.92 9.19 5.12
CA PRO A 299 -4.92 8.22 5.51
C PRO A 299 -5.35 6.79 5.18
N TYR A 300 -4.36 6.00 4.79
CA TYR A 300 -4.46 4.55 4.66
C TYR A 300 -3.84 3.89 5.88
N ALA A 301 -4.40 2.76 6.27
CA ALA A 301 -4.04 2.03 7.48
C ALA A 301 -3.64 0.60 7.15
N GLY A 302 -2.44 0.26 7.59
CA GLY A 302 -1.91 -1.08 7.54
C GLY A 302 -2.44 -1.96 8.67
N GLY A 303 -2.56 -3.24 8.38
CA GLY A 303 -2.94 -4.24 9.36
C GLY A 303 -2.46 -5.64 8.99
N ILE A 304 -2.38 -6.50 10.00
CA ILE A 304 -2.05 -7.92 9.85
C ILE A 304 -3.33 -8.72 10.01
N SER A 305 -3.63 -9.62 9.08
CA SER A 305 -4.75 -10.55 9.23
C SER A 305 -4.59 -11.42 10.49
N ALA A 306 -5.61 -11.48 11.32
CA ALA A 306 -5.65 -12.41 12.48
C ALA A 306 -5.55 -13.88 12.04
N TYR A 307 -5.80 -14.14 10.77
CA TYR A 307 -5.83 -15.46 10.15
C TYR A 307 -4.66 -15.67 9.18
N ALA A 308 -3.67 -14.78 9.20
CA ALA A 308 -2.52 -14.80 8.30
C ALA A 308 -1.91 -16.21 8.19
N PRO A 309 -1.74 -16.75 6.97
CA PRO A 309 -0.96 -17.97 6.76
C PRO A 309 0.53 -17.81 7.11
N HIS A 310 1.07 -16.60 6.91
CA HIS A 310 2.50 -16.28 7.05
C HIS A 310 2.70 -15.12 8.05
N PRO A 311 2.43 -15.34 9.36
CA PRO A 311 2.36 -14.26 10.34
C PRO A 311 3.72 -13.58 10.63
N TYR A 312 4.84 -14.24 10.37
CA TYR A 312 6.16 -13.62 10.51
C TYR A 312 6.53 -12.79 9.28
N ALA A 313 6.21 -13.27 8.07
CA ALA A 313 6.38 -12.50 6.84
C ALA A 313 5.51 -11.24 6.85
N ALA A 314 4.27 -11.32 7.36
CA ALA A 314 3.38 -10.18 7.56
C ALA A 314 3.99 -9.11 8.49
N ARG A 315 4.58 -9.52 9.61
CA ARG A 315 5.26 -8.58 10.53
C ARG A 315 6.51 -7.99 9.91
N LEU A 316 7.30 -8.79 9.19
CA LEU A 316 8.50 -8.32 8.49
C LEU A 316 8.15 -7.31 7.39
N TRP A 317 7.01 -7.51 6.69
CA TRP A 317 6.49 -6.54 5.75
C TRP A 317 6.25 -5.18 6.42
N TRP A 318 5.57 -5.18 7.55
CA TRP A 318 5.25 -3.94 8.24
C TRP A 318 6.47 -3.28 8.90
N GLU A 319 7.43 -4.04 9.40
CA GLU A 319 8.73 -3.48 9.82
C GLU A 319 9.45 -2.78 8.66
N PHE A 320 9.36 -3.35 7.44
CA PHE A 320 9.94 -2.75 6.26
C PHE A 320 9.19 -1.51 5.80
N VAL A 321 7.88 -1.60 5.63
CA VAL A 321 7.03 -0.48 5.17
C VAL A 321 7.14 0.72 6.12
N MET A 322 7.15 0.45 7.43
CA MET A 322 7.23 1.50 8.44
C MET A 322 8.66 1.97 8.73
N SER A 323 9.70 1.33 8.17
CA SER A 323 11.07 1.86 8.24
C SER A 323 11.25 3.16 7.46
N ASP A 324 12.35 3.89 7.72
CA ASP A 324 12.67 5.09 6.92
C ASP A 324 12.76 4.79 5.43
N GLU A 325 13.31 3.62 5.05
CA GLU A 325 13.42 3.18 3.65
C GLU A 325 12.03 2.99 3.02
N GLY A 326 11.13 2.27 3.68
CA GLY A 326 9.77 2.06 3.19
C GLY A 326 8.99 3.37 3.07
N GLN A 327 9.07 4.22 4.09
CA GLN A 327 8.40 5.52 4.08
C GLN A 327 8.96 6.46 2.97
N LEU A 328 10.25 6.37 2.64
CA LEU A 328 10.82 7.11 1.51
C LEU A 328 10.38 6.53 0.14
N ILE A 329 10.03 5.25 0.05
CA ILE A 329 9.45 4.68 -1.16
C ILE A 329 8.06 5.27 -1.43
N TYR A 330 7.23 5.45 -0.40
CA TYR A 330 5.96 6.19 -0.54
C TYR A 330 6.19 7.61 -1.06
N LEU A 331 7.15 8.34 -0.47
CA LEU A 331 7.46 9.71 -0.87
C LEU A 331 7.96 9.80 -2.32
N LYS A 332 8.70 8.81 -2.81
CA LYS A 332 9.08 8.72 -4.24
C LYS A 332 7.86 8.60 -5.16
N GLY A 333 6.82 7.93 -4.70
CA GLY A 333 5.51 7.80 -5.36
C GLY A 333 4.54 8.94 -5.03
N TYR A 334 5.03 10.05 -4.49
CA TYR A 334 4.26 11.25 -4.11
C TYR A 334 3.31 11.08 -2.93
N ALA A 335 3.08 9.88 -2.41
CA ALA A 335 2.28 9.68 -1.21
C ALA A 335 2.98 10.23 0.02
N HIS A 336 2.24 10.93 0.88
CA HIS A 336 2.79 11.51 2.09
C HIS A 336 3.04 10.42 3.13
N PRO A 337 4.31 10.16 3.53
CA PRO A 337 4.60 9.22 4.58
C PRO A 337 3.92 9.62 5.90
N ILE A 338 3.33 8.67 6.62
CA ILE A 338 2.70 9.00 7.91
C ILE A 338 3.74 9.45 8.95
N ARG A 339 4.99 8.98 8.83
CA ARG A 339 6.11 9.35 9.70
C ARG A 339 6.89 10.58 9.22
N TYR A 340 6.33 11.36 8.27
CA TYR A 340 7.02 12.50 7.65
C TYR A 340 7.63 13.47 8.67
N ASN A 341 6.87 13.86 9.70
CA ASN A 341 7.34 14.82 10.71
C ASN A 341 8.51 14.31 11.55
N ASP A 342 8.49 13.03 11.95
CA ASP A 342 9.61 12.38 12.62
C ASP A 342 10.84 12.36 11.71
N MET A 343 10.71 11.88 10.49
CA MET A 343 11.79 11.77 9.52
C MET A 343 12.38 13.13 9.16
N ALA A 344 11.56 14.16 8.99
CA ALA A 344 11.98 15.53 8.74
C ALA A 344 12.78 16.09 9.92
N SER A 345 12.32 15.86 11.16
CA SER A 345 13.00 16.30 12.38
C SER A 345 14.40 15.70 12.54
N ARG A 346 14.59 14.47 12.04
CA ARG A 346 15.88 13.76 12.02
C ARG A 346 16.75 14.08 10.80
N GLY A 347 16.23 14.86 9.83
CA GLY A 347 16.96 15.24 8.62
C GLY A 347 17.24 14.08 7.67
N VAL A 348 16.39 13.02 7.67
CA VAL A 348 16.57 11.83 6.80
C VAL A 348 15.80 11.92 5.48
N ILE A 349 14.97 12.94 5.30
CA ILE A 349 14.23 13.16 4.05
C ILE A 349 15.14 13.87 3.05
N PRO A 350 15.44 13.28 1.87
CA PRO A 350 16.19 13.94 0.81
C PRO A 350 15.45 15.19 0.28
N GLU A 351 16.18 16.29 0.08
CA GLU A 351 15.61 17.56 -0.38
C GLU A 351 14.91 17.43 -1.74
N ASP A 352 15.45 16.63 -2.63
CA ASP A 352 14.88 16.37 -3.96
C ASP A 352 13.56 15.59 -3.91
N LEU A 353 13.37 14.75 -2.90
CA LEU A 353 12.09 14.06 -2.67
C LEU A 353 11.08 15.01 -2.00
N ALA A 354 11.51 15.80 -1.02
CA ALA A 354 10.64 16.78 -0.39
C ALA A 354 10.09 17.80 -1.41
N ALA A 355 10.92 18.21 -2.38
CA ALA A 355 10.55 19.15 -3.43
C ALA A 355 9.55 18.58 -4.47
N LYS A 356 9.30 17.27 -4.47
CA LYS A 356 8.32 16.63 -5.38
C LYS A 356 6.88 16.81 -4.92
N LEU A 357 6.65 17.00 -3.63
CA LEU A 357 5.32 17.24 -3.11
C LEU A 357 4.78 18.59 -3.59
N PRO A 358 3.48 18.74 -3.80
CA PRO A 358 2.85 20.03 -4.00
C PRO A 358 3.22 21.04 -2.91
N PRO A 359 3.14 22.34 -3.20
CA PRO A 359 3.43 23.37 -2.20
C PRO A 359 2.65 23.17 -0.91
N ALA A 360 3.29 23.34 0.25
CA ALA A 360 2.67 23.13 1.56
C ALA A 360 1.34 23.89 1.73
N GLU A 361 1.17 25.01 1.05
CA GLU A 361 -0.04 25.84 1.05
C GLU A 361 -1.26 25.11 0.51
N ALA A 362 -1.08 24.18 -0.44
CA ALA A 362 -2.16 23.35 -0.98
C ALA A 362 -2.79 22.45 0.09
N TYR A 363 -1.97 22.05 1.07
CA TYR A 363 -2.37 21.13 2.14
C TYR A 363 -2.78 21.82 3.45
N GLN A 364 -2.49 23.13 3.61
CA GLN A 364 -2.78 23.85 4.86
C GLN A 364 -4.26 23.87 5.26
N LYS A 365 -5.15 23.66 4.29
CA LYS A 365 -6.60 23.61 4.51
C LYS A 365 -7.13 22.19 4.62
N ALA A 366 -6.24 21.18 4.52
CA ALA A 366 -6.67 19.79 4.54
C ALA A 366 -7.33 19.46 5.89
N VAL A 367 -8.54 18.94 5.81
CA VAL A 367 -9.29 18.44 6.95
C VAL A 367 -8.93 16.95 7.13
N PHE A 368 -8.61 16.58 8.36
CA PHE A 368 -8.43 15.20 8.79
C PHE A 368 -9.64 14.82 9.64
N PRO A 369 -10.69 14.20 9.07
CA PRO A 369 -11.83 13.75 9.86
C PRO A 369 -11.40 12.69 10.86
N THR A 370 -12.07 12.65 12.02
CA THR A 370 -11.81 11.56 12.98
C THR A 370 -12.28 10.21 12.41
N ILE A 371 -11.79 9.12 12.99
CA ILE A 371 -12.17 7.77 12.56
C ILE A 371 -13.67 7.56 12.66
N GLU A 372 -14.32 8.02 13.75
CA GLU A 372 -15.76 7.94 13.93
C GLU A 372 -16.51 8.71 12.84
N GLN A 373 -16.02 9.90 12.45
CA GLN A 373 -16.60 10.70 11.38
C GLN A 373 -16.45 10.01 10.03
N LEU A 374 -15.26 9.43 9.74
CA LEU A 374 -15.03 8.68 8.51
C LEU A 374 -15.92 7.44 8.42
N GLN A 375 -16.09 6.70 9.50
CA GLN A 375 -16.96 5.51 9.55
C GLN A 375 -18.43 5.87 9.35
N ALA A 376 -18.91 6.90 10.05
CA ALA A 376 -20.27 7.39 9.91
C ALA A 376 -20.53 7.84 8.45
N SER A 377 -19.56 8.57 7.88
CA SER A 377 -19.62 9.05 6.49
C SER A 377 -19.60 7.90 5.49
N ASN A 378 -18.68 6.94 5.64
CA ASN A 378 -18.59 5.77 4.78
C ASN A 378 -19.92 5.00 4.76
N LYS A 379 -20.44 4.67 5.94
CA LYS A 379 -21.71 3.98 6.07
C LYS A 379 -22.85 4.75 5.41
N TYR A 380 -22.99 6.04 5.72
CA TYR A 380 -24.07 6.87 5.17
C TYR A 380 -24.00 6.98 3.64
N ILE A 381 -22.80 7.22 3.09
CA ILE A 381 -22.59 7.37 1.65
C ILE A 381 -22.88 6.04 0.92
N THR A 382 -22.30 4.94 1.38
CA THR A 382 -22.47 3.64 0.71
C THR A 382 -23.91 3.13 0.76
N GLU A 383 -24.61 3.30 1.88
CA GLU A 383 -26.03 2.89 2.02
C GLU A 383 -26.98 3.74 1.15
N ASN A 384 -26.62 4.98 0.81
CA ASN A 384 -27.49 5.92 0.11
C ASN A 384 -27.07 6.24 -1.33
N TRP A 385 -25.88 5.82 -1.77
CA TRP A 385 -25.31 6.18 -3.08
C TRP A 385 -26.28 5.87 -4.24
N ARG A 386 -26.70 4.62 -4.37
CA ARG A 386 -27.54 4.19 -5.48
C ARG A 386 -28.91 4.87 -5.47
N LYS A 387 -29.49 4.98 -4.28
CA LYS A 387 -30.80 5.61 -4.11
C LYS A 387 -30.79 7.09 -4.45
N VAL A 388 -29.79 7.82 -3.96
CA VAL A 388 -29.75 9.29 -4.13
C VAL A 388 -29.24 9.64 -5.51
N VAL A 389 -28.12 9.06 -5.95
CA VAL A 389 -27.45 9.49 -7.18
C VAL A 389 -28.13 8.92 -8.43
N TYR A 390 -28.58 7.67 -8.39
CA TYR A 390 -29.20 7.01 -9.55
C TYR A 390 -30.74 6.86 -9.46
N GLY A 391 -31.34 7.18 -8.30
CA GLY A 391 -32.77 6.99 -8.09
C GLY A 391 -33.20 5.53 -8.01
N GLU A 392 -32.28 4.62 -7.72
CA GLU A 392 -32.53 3.20 -7.53
C GLU A 392 -33.03 2.95 -6.09
N GLY A 393 -34.29 2.53 -5.93
CA GLY A 393 -34.92 2.31 -4.63
C GLY A 393 -35.51 0.93 -4.48
#